data_61879406a2a95b55d6227d929e5ff2e0
#
_entry.id   61879406a2a95b55d6227d929e5ff2e0
#
_cell.length_a   1.000
_cell.length_b   1.000
_cell.length_c   1.000
_cell.angle_alpha   90.00
_cell.angle_beta   90.00
_cell.angle_gamma   90.00
#
_symmetry.space_group_name_H-M   'P 1'
#
loop_
_entity.id
_entity.type
_entity.pdbx_description
1 polymer ?
#
loop_
_entity_poly.entity_id
_entity_poly.type
_entity_poly.pdbx_seq_one_letter_code
_entity_poly.pdbx_strand_id
1 'polypeptide(L)'
;FPVQIFKVKEGVNFNPGDPNYDLFQLALKTSAQRLFPNFSFIDAPFNLQYYRPGDYNTEVAYMGCRTRVMGNVYDPTKEVTCGRGNLSFTSINLPRLGIEAHGDIDKFFKSLDDMIDLVIRQLMHRFKIQCSKVVRNYPFLMGQGIWIDSEKLNINDQVGEVLKNGTLSVGFIGLAETLVALTGKHH
;
A
#
# COMPACT_ATOMS: atom_id res chain seq x y z
N PHE A 1 -13.44 3.63 -14.22
CA PHE A 1 -14.16 4.25 -13.09
C PHE A 1 -13.33 4.10 -11.80
N PRO A 2 -13.58 4.94 -10.78
CA PRO A 2 -12.79 4.89 -9.56
C PRO A 2 -13.02 3.59 -8.78
N VAL A 3 -11.98 3.11 -8.09
CA VAL A 3 -12.10 2.00 -7.13
C VAL A 3 -12.86 2.50 -5.92
N GLN A 4 -13.94 1.80 -5.57
CA GLN A 4 -14.76 2.14 -4.41
C GLN A 4 -14.31 1.36 -3.17
N ILE A 5 -14.13 2.05 -2.06
CA ILE A 5 -13.84 1.48 -0.75
C ILE A 5 -15.00 1.81 0.18
N PHE A 6 -15.73 0.79 0.61
CA PHE A 6 -16.82 0.93 1.58
C PHE A 6 -16.24 0.81 2.98
N LYS A 7 -16.33 1.88 3.76
CA LYS A 7 -15.88 1.90 5.16
C LYS A 7 -16.94 1.28 6.06
N VAL A 8 -16.53 0.28 6.84
CA VAL A 8 -17.38 -0.41 7.81
C VAL A 8 -16.99 0.00 9.23
N LYS A 9 -17.96 0.47 10.00
CA LYS A 9 -17.73 0.98 11.36
C LYS A 9 -18.90 0.62 12.28
N GLU A 10 -18.56 0.18 13.50
CA GLU A 10 -19.52 -0.11 14.56
C GLU A 10 -20.32 1.15 14.96
N GLY A 11 -21.62 1.01 15.21
CA GLY A 11 -22.52 2.13 15.50
C GLY A 11 -22.89 2.99 14.28
N VAL A 12 -22.35 2.70 13.09
CA VAL A 12 -22.64 3.43 11.85
C VAL A 12 -23.34 2.52 10.84
N ASN A 13 -22.75 1.36 10.51
CA ASN A 13 -23.28 0.50 9.46
C ASN A 13 -22.91 -0.99 9.62
N PHE A 14 -22.26 -1.41 10.71
CA PHE A 14 -21.75 -2.78 10.86
C PHE A 14 -22.79 -3.74 11.41
N ASN A 15 -23.50 -3.37 12.48
CA ASN A 15 -24.44 -4.23 13.18
C ASN A 15 -25.88 -4.04 12.71
N PRO A 16 -26.72 -5.09 12.77
CA PRO A 16 -28.17 -4.93 12.66
C PRO A 16 -28.68 -3.87 13.65
N GLY A 17 -29.37 -2.86 13.13
CA GLY A 17 -29.84 -1.72 13.93
C GLY A 17 -29.00 -0.45 13.83
N ASP A 18 -27.80 -0.53 13.28
CA ASP A 18 -27.02 0.67 12.94
C ASP A 18 -27.74 1.50 11.87
N PRO A 19 -27.61 2.85 11.89
CA PRO A 19 -28.37 3.76 11.01
C PRO A 19 -28.26 3.45 9.51
N ASN A 20 -27.11 2.91 9.05
CA ASN A 20 -26.84 2.62 7.63
C ASN A 20 -26.50 1.13 7.40
N TYR A 21 -27.04 0.24 8.20
CA TYR A 21 -26.82 -1.20 8.04
C TYR A 21 -27.35 -1.73 6.70
N ASP A 22 -28.46 -1.19 6.21
CA ASP A 22 -29.03 -1.51 4.90
C ASP A 22 -28.06 -1.22 3.75
N LEU A 23 -27.31 -0.12 3.82
CA LEU A 23 -26.28 0.21 2.83
C LEU A 23 -25.13 -0.80 2.88
N PHE A 24 -24.73 -1.27 4.06
CA PHE A 24 -23.73 -2.34 4.18
C PHE A 24 -24.21 -3.64 3.55
N GLN A 25 -25.47 -4.03 3.78
CA GLN A 25 -26.07 -5.21 3.12
C GLN A 25 -26.09 -5.07 1.60
N LEU A 26 -26.45 -3.89 1.10
CA LEU A 26 -26.43 -3.61 -0.36
C LEU A 26 -25.00 -3.68 -0.90
N ALA A 27 -24.01 -3.13 -0.19
CA ALA A 27 -22.62 -3.19 -0.59
C ALA A 27 -22.10 -4.62 -0.66
N LEU A 28 -22.41 -5.47 0.33
CA LEU A 28 -22.07 -6.90 0.34
C LEU A 28 -22.68 -7.63 -0.87
N LYS A 29 -23.98 -7.43 -1.13
CA LYS A 29 -24.67 -8.03 -2.27
C LYS A 29 -24.04 -7.60 -3.61
N THR A 30 -23.73 -6.31 -3.74
CA THR A 30 -23.11 -5.75 -4.94
C THR A 30 -21.69 -6.31 -5.13
N SER A 31 -20.90 -6.37 -4.07
CA SER A 31 -19.54 -6.91 -4.12
C SER A 31 -19.51 -8.40 -4.47
N ALA A 32 -20.46 -9.18 -3.95
CA ALA A 32 -20.60 -10.60 -4.30
C ALA A 32 -20.87 -10.83 -5.80
N GLN A 33 -21.55 -9.88 -6.46
CA GLN A 33 -21.90 -9.97 -7.88
C GLN A 33 -20.86 -9.33 -8.80
N ARG A 34 -20.17 -8.29 -8.35
CA ARG A 34 -19.34 -7.40 -9.18
C ARG A 34 -17.90 -7.24 -8.71
N LEU A 35 -17.51 -7.87 -7.60
CA LEU A 35 -16.20 -7.75 -6.95
C LEU A 35 -15.88 -6.35 -6.38
N PHE A 36 -16.85 -5.45 -6.39
CA PHE A 36 -16.77 -4.09 -5.85
C PHE A 36 -18.08 -3.72 -5.15
N PRO A 37 -18.03 -2.88 -4.09
CA PRO A 37 -16.85 -2.22 -3.51
C PRO A 37 -15.92 -3.17 -2.75
N ASN A 38 -14.67 -2.72 -2.50
CA ASN A 38 -13.81 -3.31 -1.47
C ASN A 38 -14.25 -2.79 -0.10
N PHE A 39 -13.92 -3.52 0.97
CA PHE A 39 -14.30 -3.15 2.33
C PHE A 39 -13.08 -2.73 3.17
N SER A 40 -13.28 -1.71 4.00
CA SER A 40 -12.32 -1.27 5.00
C SER A 40 -12.99 -1.28 6.37
N PHE A 41 -12.54 -2.17 7.25
CA PHE A 41 -13.01 -2.26 8.62
C PHE A 41 -12.27 -1.23 9.48
N ILE A 42 -12.93 -0.11 9.76
CA ILE A 42 -12.30 1.03 10.43
C ILE A 42 -11.88 0.68 11.85
N ASP A 43 -12.69 -0.13 12.55
CA ASP A 43 -12.47 -0.52 13.94
C ASP A 43 -11.48 -1.69 14.10
N ALA A 44 -10.93 -2.21 12.99
CA ALA A 44 -9.93 -3.27 13.07
C ALA A 44 -8.67 -2.79 13.81
N PRO A 45 -8.10 -3.59 14.74
CA PRO A 45 -6.94 -3.15 15.56
C PRO A 45 -5.77 -2.61 14.75
N PHE A 46 -5.48 -3.23 13.61
CA PHE A 46 -4.41 -2.80 12.71
C PHE A 46 -4.69 -1.46 11.98
N ASN A 47 -5.92 -0.97 11.99
CA ASN A 47 -6.29 0.36 11.50
C ASN A 47 -6.32 1.36 12.64
N LEU A 48 -6.77 0.95 13.83
CA LEU A 48 -6.87 1.81 15.00
C LEU A 48 -5.50 2.18 15.60
N GLN A 49 -4.46 1.36 15.40
CA GLN A 49 -3.14 1.60 15.99
C GLN A 49 -2.51 2.97 15.60
N TYR A 50 -2.92 3.53 14.47
CA TYR A 50 -2.44 4.83 13.98
C TYR A 50 -3.49 5.95 14.12
N TYR A 51 -4.74 5.57 14.39
CA TYR A 51 -5.83 6.54 14.47
C TYR A 51 -5.78 7.34 15.77
N ARG A 52 -5.81 8.65 15.63
CA ARG A 52 -5.94 9.59 16.74
C ARG A 52 -7.36 10.17 16.75
N PRO A 53 -8.17 9.91 17.78
CA PRO A 53 -9.53 10.45 17.85
C PRO A 53 -9.55 11.98 17.68
N GLY A 54 -10.40 12.46 16.76
CA GLY A 54 -10.50 13.88 16.42
C GLY A 54 -9.55 14.36 15.31
N ASP A 55 -8.57 13.53 14.90
CA ASP A 55 -7.69 13.83 13.76
C ASP A 55 -7.99 12.87 12.58
N TYR A 56 -8.91 13.29 11.72
CA TYR A 56 -9.33 12.48 10.56
C TYR A 56 -8.22 12.24 9.54
N ASN A 57 -7.12 12.99 9.55
CA ASN A 57 -5.97 12.72 8.70
C ASN A 57 -5.26 11.40 9.06
N THR A 58 -5.49 10.90 10.27
CA THR A 58 -4.94 9.62 10.74
C THR A 58 -5.88 8.44 10.55
N GLU A 59 -7.13 8.66 10.09
CA GLU A 59 -8.05 7.58 9.75
C GLU A 59 -7.58 6.88 8.46
N VAL A 60 -7.68 5.55 8.44
CA VAL A 60 -7.22 4.75 7.30
C VAL A 60 -7.84 5.22 5.98
N ALA A 61 -6.98 5.43 4.99
CA ALA A 61 -7.35 5.70 3.61
C ALA A 61 -6.54 4.81 2.67
N TYR A 62 -7.04 4.65 1.46
CA TYR A 62 -6.44 3.78 0.46
C TYR A 62 -6.10 4.56 -0.80
N MET A 63 -5.01 4.16 -1.46
CA MET A 63 -4.69 4.59 -2.81
C MET A 63 -4.66 3.40 -3.75
N GLY A 64 -4.98 3.64 -5.02
CA GLY A 64 -5.19 2.56 -5.97
C GLY A 64 -6.31 1.63 -5.50
N CYS A 65 -6.11 0.33 -5.61
CA CYS A 65 -7.16 -0.63 -5.25
C CYS A 65 -7.17 -1.03 -3.78
N ARG A 66 -6.01 -1.16 -3.10
CA ARG A 66 -5.92 -1.67 -1.72
C ARG A 66 -4.70 -1.18 -0.95
N THR A 67 -3.87 -0.32 -1.53
CA THR A 67 -2.68 0.17 -0.84
C THR A 67 -3.08 1.18 0.22
N ARG A 68 -2.64 0.96 1.45
CA ARG A 68 -2.78 1.92 2.55
C ARG A 68 -1.39 2.36 3.02
N VAL A 69 -1.26 3.64 3.31
CA VAL A 69 -0.05 4.22 3.88
C VAL A 69 -0.45 4.83 5.21
N MET A 70 0.10 4.32 6.31
CA MET A 70 -0.27 4.75 7.66
C MET A 70 0.97 5.13 8.47
N GLY A 71 1.80 4.17 8.86
CA GLY A 71 3.04 4.45 9.58
C GLY A 71 4.01 5.32 8.77
N ASN A 72 4.80 6.13 9.44
CA ASN A 72 5.85 6.95 8.84
C ASN A 72 7.18 6.69 9.57
N VAL A 73 8.02 5.84 8.99
CA VAL A 73 9.31 5.48 9.58
C VAL A 73 10.27 6.67 9.62
N TYR A 74 10.16 7.58 8.65
CA TYR A 74 11.00 8.77 8.57
C TYR A 74 10.61 9.81 9.64
N ASP A 75 9.32 10.06 9.80
CA ASP A 75 8.81 11.02 10.76
C ASP A 75 7.54 10.48 11.45
N PRO A 76 7.67 9.80 12.60
CA PRO A 76 6.52 9.25 13.32
C PRO A 76 5.49 10.29 13.78
N THR A 77 5.82 11.59 13.78
CA THR A 77 4.85 12.65 14.08
C THR A 77 3.90 12.93 12.91
N LYS A 78 4.25 12.45 11.71
CA LYS A 78 3.50 12.60 10.46
C LYS A 78 2.89 11.27 9.97
N GLU A 79 2.33 10.49 10.89
CA GLU A 79 1.59 9.28 10.57
C GLU A 79 0.17 9.62 10.11
N VAL A 80 0.10 10.32 8.98
CA VAL A 80 -1.15 10.70 8.32
C VAL A 80 -1.33 9.90 7.03
N THR A 81 -2.57 9.75 6.58
CA THR A 81 -2.93 8.96 5.40
C THR A 81 -3.08 9.78 4.13
N CYS A 82 -3.12 11.10 4.24
CA CYS A 82 -3.20 12.03 3.12
C CYS A 82 -1.85 12.67 2.77
N GLY A 83 -1.69 13.12 1.53
CA GLY A 83 -0.47 13.78 1.06
C GLY A 83 0.76 12.87 0.98
N ARG A 84 0.58 11.56 1.06
CA ARG A 84 1.64 10.54 1.02
C ARG A 84 1.30 9.45 0.02
N GLY A 85 2.28 8.63 -0.36
CA GLY A 85 2.01 7.57 -1.32
C GLY A 85 3.16 6.59 -1.50
N ASN A 86 2.90 5.60 -2.36
CA ASN A 86 3.91 4.63 -2.77
C ASN A 86 4.71 5.20 -3.95
N LEU A 87 6.01 5.38 -3.74
CA LEU A 87 6.92 5.98 -4.71
C LEU A 87 7.33 5.01 -5.81
N SER A 88 7.53 3.76 -5.44
CA SER A 88 7.92 2.70 -6.37
C SER A 88 7.61 1.33 -5.78
N PHE A 89 7.38 0.35 -6.65
CA PHE A 89 7.24 -1.05 -6.27
C PHE A 89 7.96 -1.94 -7.28
N THR A 90 8.30 -3.15 -6.86
CA THR A 90 8.83 -4.21 -7.70
C THR A 90 8.23 -5.53 -7.24
N SER A 91 7.77 -6.37 -8.18
CA SER A 91 7.19 -7.68 -7.88
C SER A 91 8.17 -8.79 -8.22
N ILE A 92 8.31 -9.74 -7.30
CA ILE A 92 9.12 -10.95 -7.46
C ILE A 92 8.28 -12.03 -8.15
N ASN A 93 8.85 -12.68 -9.14
CA ASN A 93 8.27 -13.85 -9.81
C ASN A 93 8.58 -15.11 -8.97
N LEU A 94 7.72 -15.40 -7.98
CA LEU A 94 7.91 -16.57 -7.11
C LEU A 94 7.84 -17.91 -7.85
N PRO A 95 6.94 -18.14 -8.84
CA PRO A 95 6.91 -19.38 -9.60
C PRO A 95 8.25 -19.74 -10.22
N ARG A 96 8.97 -18.77 -10.76
CA ARG A 96 10.31 -19.00 -11.30
C ARG A 96 11.26 -19.54 -10.23
N LEU A 97 11.29 -18.93 -9.05
CA LEU A 97 12.12 -19.41 -7.94
C LEU A 97 11.72 -20.82 -7.48
N GLY A 98 10.41 -21.08 -7.42
CA GLY A 98 9.88 -22.40 -7.08
C GLY A 98 10.30 -23.50 -8.07
N ILE A 99 10.21 -23.21 -9.37
CA ILE A 99 10.63 -24.13 -10.43
C ILE A 99 12.16 -24.38 -10.36
N GLU A 100 12.96 -23.33 -10.23
CA GLU A 100 14.43 -23.41 -10.15
C GLU A 100 14.93 -24.13 -8.87
N ALA A 101 14.10 -24.15 -7.83
CA ALA A 101 14.40 -24.88 -6.59
C ALA A 101 14.25 -26.40 -6.73
N HIS A 102 13.44 -26.91 -7.67
CA HIS A 102 13.20 -28.34 -7.90
C HIS A 102 12.73 -29.11 -6.64
N GLY A 103 11.83 -28.50 -5.85
CA GLY A 103 11.31 -29.08 -4.62
C GLY A 103 12.20 -28.89 -3.38
N ASP A 104 13.38 -28.31 -3.52
CA ASP A 104 14.27 -27.97 -2.41
C ASP A 104 13.82 -26.64 -1.74
N ILE A 105 13.22 -26.77 -0.56
CA ILE A 105 12.66 -25.65 0.19
C ILE A 105 13.75 -24.69 0.68
N ASP A 106 14.88 -25.21 1.14
CA ASP A 106 15.98 -24.38 1.66
C ASP A 106 16.62 -23.56 0.52
N LYS A 107 16.80 -24.20 -0.63
CA LYS A 107 17.25 -23.50 -1.85
C LYS A 107 16.27 -22.43 -2.30
N PHE A 108 14.96 -22.71 -2.21
CA PHE A 108 13.92 -21.70 -2.53
C PHE A 108 14.04 -20.48 -1.64
N PHE A 109 14.08 -20.66 -0.32
CA PHE A 109 14.17 -19.52 0.62
C PHE A 109 15.46 -18.75 0.46
N LYS A 110 16.60 -19.43 0.25
CA LYS A 110 17.86 -18.75 -0.05
C LYS A 110 17.77 -17.89 -1.31
N SER A 111 17.19 -18.42 -2.39
CA SER A 111 16.99 -17.67 -3.63
C SER A 111 16.02 -16.51 -3.46
N LEU A 112 15.01 -16.67 -2.60
CA LEU A 112 14.06 -15.62 -2.26
C LEU A 112 14.76 -14.47 -1.50
N ASP A 113 15.59 -14.76 -0.52
CA ASP A 113 16.38 -13.78 0.23
C ASP A 113 17.30 -12.97 -0.71
N ASP A 114 18.04 -13.67 -1.57
CA ASP A 114 18.90 -13.03 -2.58
C ASP A 114 18.10 -12.10 -3.51
N MET A 115 16.89 -12.52 -3.89
CA MET A 115 16.01 -11.74 -4.75
C MET A 115 15.42 -10.52 -4.02
N ILE A 116 15.05 -10.67 -2.74
CA ILE A 116 14.57 -9.55 -1.90
C ILE A 116 15.67 -8.50 -1.79
N ASP A 117 16.92 -8.90 -1.52
CA ASP A 117 18.05 -8.00 -1.44
C ASP A 117 18.30 -7.25 -2.76
N LEU A 118 18.17 -7.94 -3.88
CA LEU A 118 18.28 -7.32 -5.21
C LEU A 118 17.18 -6.28 -5.43
N VAL A 119 15.93 -6.62 -5.08
CA VAL A 119 14.77 -5.72 -5.21
C VAL A 119 14.93 -4.48 -4.31
N ILE A 120 15.38 -4.66 -3.06
CA ILE A 120 15.64 -3.54 -2.15
C ILE A 120 16.69 -2.60 -2.75
N ARG A 121 17.80 -3.13 -3.25
CA ARG A 121 18.84 -2.31 -3.92
C ARG A 121 18.29 -1.55 -5.12
N GLN A 122 17.45 -2.19 -5.93
CA GLN A 122 16.81 -1.56 -7.07
C GLN A 122 15.86 -0.43 -6.65
N LEU A 123 15.02 -0.67 -5.64
CA LEU A 123 14.07 0.33 -5.12
C LEU A 123 14.82 1.52 -4.53
N MET A 124 15.89 1.29 -3.77
CA MET A 124 16.73 2.36 -3.23
C MET A 124 17.46 3.15 -4.31
N HIS A 125 17.87 2.50 -5.40
CA HIS A 125 18.44 3.20 -6.56
C HIS A 125 17.40 4.12 -7.23
N ARG A 126 16.18 3.62 -7.47
CA ARG A 126 15.07 4.43 -8.00
C ARG A 126 14.74 5.60 -7.08
N PHE A 127 14.71 5.37 -5.78
CA PHE A 127 14.47 6.42 -4.79
C PHE A 127 15.51 7.54 -4.88
N LYS A 128 16.80 7.20 -4.97
CA LYS A 128 17.89 8.19 -5.15
C LYS A 128 17.69 9.02 -6.43
N ILE A 129 17.29 8.40 -7.53
CA ILE A 129 16.99 9.11 -8.78
C ILE A 129 15.79 10.04 -8.59
N GLN A 130 14.73 9.61 -7.94
CA GLN A 130 13.56 10.44 -7.66
C GLN A 130 13.91 11.63 -6.77
N CYS A 131 14.70 11.41 -5.71
CA CYS A 131 15.15 12.45 -4.80
C CYS A 131 16.00 13.55 -5.48
N SER A 132 16.72 13.21 -6.54
CA SER A 132 17.52 14.20 -7.30
C SER A 132 16.69 15.09 -8.22
N LYS A 133 15.41 14.80 -8.39
CA LYS A 133 14.50 15.63 -9.19
C LYS A 133 14.09 16.88 -8.42
N VAL A 134 13.58 17.87 -9.15
CA VAL A 134 13.10 19.14 -8.59
C VAL A 134 11.58 19.26 -8.72
N VAL A 135 10.98 20.18 -7.97
CA VAL A 135 9.52 20.41 -7.94
C VAL A 135 8.91 20.52 -9.34
N ARG A 136 9.58 21.22 -10.27
CA ARG A 136 9.09 21.37 -11.66
C ARG A 136 8.90 20.05 -12.42
N ASN A 137 9.56 18.97 -11.98
CA ASN A 137 9.39 17.64 -12.59
C ASN A 137 8.08 16.97 -12.14
N TYR A 138 7.45 17.50 -11.09
CA TYR A 138 6.21 17.00 -10.49
C TYR A 138 5.20 18.15 -10.30
N PRO A 139 4.77 18.80 -11.40
CA PRO A 139 4.00 20.06 -11.32
C PRO A 139 2.67 19.90 -10.58
N PHE A 140 2.06 18.72 -10.62
CA PHE A 140 0.82 18.43 -9.91
C PHE A 140 1.08 18.07 -8.44
N LEU A 141 1.87 17.03 -8.17
CA LEU A 141 2.05 16.53 -6.80
C LEU A 141 2.79 17.52 -5.89
N MET A 142 3.84 18.13 -6.41
CA MET A 142 4.71 19.02 -5.64
C MET A 142 4.37 20.48 -5.87
N GLY A 143 4.12 20.86 -7.13
CA GLY A 143 3.87 22.24 -7.50
C GLY A 143 2.51 22.80 -7.02
N GLN A 144 1.56 21.92 -6.68
CA GLN A 144 0.25 22.31 -6.11
C GLN A 144 0.12 21.97 -4.61
N GLY A 145 1.22 21.61 -3.95
CA GLY A 145 1.18 21.33 -2.49
C GLY A 145 0.38 20.08 -2.11
N ILE A 146 0.19 19.11 -3.02
CA ILE A 146 -0.59 17.89 -2.74
C ILE A 146 0.21 16.89 -1.90
N TRP A 147 1.52 16.79 -2.17
CA TRP A 147 2.40 15.95 -1.35
C TRP A 147 2.75 16.66 -0.06
N ILE A 148 2.78 15.94 1.05
CA ILE A 148 3.06 16.47 2.39
C ILE A 148 4.36 17.29 2.39
N ASP A 149 4.33 18.48 2.98
CA ASP A 149 5.43 19.44 3.07
C ASP A 149 5.92 20.01 1.72
N SER A 150 5.32 19.66 0.59
CA SER A 150 5.75 20.16 -0.71
C SER A 150 5.46 21.65 -0.90
N GLU A 151 4.50 22.20 -0.16
CA GLU A 151 4.19 23.64 -0.13
C GLU A 151 5.35 24.50 0.42
N LYS A 152 6.32 23.87 1.10
CA LYS A 152 7.52 24.53 1.64
C LYS A 152 8.65 24.63 0.60
N LEU A 153 8.50 24.01 -0.56
CA LEU A 153 9.52 23.94 -1.61
C LEU A 153 9.27 24.96 -2.71
N ASN A 154 10.35 25.52 -3.24
CA ASN A 154 10.33 26.33 -4.45
C ASN A 154 10.43 25.46 -5.71
N ILE A 155 10.08 26.01 -6.88
CA ILE A 155 9.98 25.30 -8.15
C ILE A 155 11.28 24.58 -8.57
N ASN A 156 12.43 25.07 -8.11
CA ASN A 156 13.76 24.53 -8.42
C ASN A 156 14.37 23.69 -7.29
N ASP A 157 13.69 23.59 -6.13
CA ASP A 157 14.19 22.82 -5.00
C ASP A 157 14.09 21.31 -5.29
N GLN A 158 15.06 20.53 -4.79
CA GLN A 158 15.00 19.08 -4.86
C GLN A 158 13.89 18.53 -3.93
N VAL A 159 13.21 17.50 -4.42
CA VAL A 159 12.08 16.90 -3.68
C VAL A 159 12.48 15.81 -2.67
N GLY A 160 13.78 15.53 -2.54
CA GLY A 160 14.29 14.41 -1.75
C GLY A 160 13.81 14.36 -0.31
N GLU A 161 13.79 15.51 0.38
CA GLU A 161 13.37 15.56 1.79
C GLU A 161 11.90 15.20 1.97
N VAL A 162 11.02 15.72 1.12
CA VAL A 162 9.58 15.44 1.24
C VAL A 162 9.24 14.03 0.76
N LEU A 163 10.00 13.46 -0.19
CA LEU A 163 9.81 12.08 -0.67
C LEU A 163 10.11 11.02 0.41
N LYS A 164 10.89 11.34 1.44
CA LYS A 164 11.14 10.44 2.58
C LYS A 164 9.87 10.06 3.33
N ASN A 165 8.80 10.85 3.21
CA ASN A 165 7.48 10.53 3.76
C ASN A 165 6.71 9.48 2.93
N GLY A 166 7.22 9.07 1.78
CA GLY A 166 6.63 8.03 0.94
C GLY A 166 7.09 6.63 1.31
N THR A 167 6.55 5.63 0.60
CA THR A 167 6.87 4.22 0.79
C THR A 167 7.48 3.60 -0.46
N LEU A 168 8.27 2.56 -0.25
CA LEU A 168 8.74 1.64 -1.29
C LEU A 168 8.14 0.27 -1.00
N SER A 169 7.67 -0.44 -2.02
CA SER A 169 6.98 -1.72 -1.82
C SER A 169 7.67 -2.85 -2.56
N VAL A 170 7.91 -3.94 -1.85
CA VAL A 170 8.27 -5.23 -2.41
C VAL A 170 7.00 -6.07 -2.53
N GLY A 171 6.68 -6.50 -3.74
CA GLY A 171 5.55 -7.36 -4.03
C GLY A 171 5.98 -8.73 -4.55
N PHE A 172 5.01 -9.60 -4.75
CA PHE A 172 5.23 -10.88 -5.41
C PHE A 172 3.98 -11.30 -6.19
N ILE A 173 4.16 -12.23 -7.12
CA ILE A 173 3.08 -12.88 -7.87
C ILE A 173 3.24 -14.40 -7.82
N GLY A 174 2.14 -15.11 -8.05
CA GLY A 174 2.15 -16.55 -8.33
C GLY A 174 2.42 -17.43 -7.12
N LEU A 175 1.92 -17.08 -5.93
CA LEU A 175 2.14 -17.90 -4.72
C LEU A 175 1.55 -19.32 -4.86
N ALA A 176 0.36 -19.45 -5.45
CA ALA A 176 -0.29 -20.75 -5.65
C ALA A 176 0.54 -21.64 -6.58
N GLU A 177 1.00 -21.11 -7.70
CA GLU A 177 1.86 -21.82 -8.66
C GLU A 177 3.21 -22.20 -8.04
N THR A 178 3.74 -21.36 -7.16
CA THR A 178 4.96 -21.62 -6.42
C THR A 178 4.79 -22.81 -5.48
N LEU A 179 3.67 -22.89 -4.76
CA LEU A 179 3.37 -24.04 -3.90
C LEU A 179 3.27 -25.33 -4.70
N VAL A 180 2.62 -25.29 -5.86
CA VAL A 180 2.57 -26.47 -6.76
C VAL A 180 3.97 -26.87 -7.23
N ALA A 181 4.80 -25.92 -7.62
CA ALA A 181 6.17 -26.20 -8.08
C ALA A 181 7.06 -26.79 -6.98
N LEU A 182 6.87 -26.38 -5.73
CA LEU A 182 7.67 -26.84 -4.58
C LEU A 182 7.15 -28.14 -3.96
N THR A 183 5.83 -28.32 -3.87
CA THR A 183 5.22 -29.39 -3.07
C THR A 183 4.38 -30.36 -3.90
N GLY A 184 4.07 -30.03 -5.15
CA GLY A 184 3.12 -30.76 -5.98
C GLY A 184 1.66 -30.60 -5.58
N LYS A 185 1.35 -29.73 -4.61
CA LYS A 185 -0.02 -29.56 -4.06
C LYS A 185 -0.49 -28.12 -4.22
N HIS A 186 -1.78 -27.97 -4.51
CA HIS A 186 -2.46 -26.68 -4.41
C HIS A 186 -2.65 -26.25 -2.94
N HIS A 187 -2.92 -24.96 -2.76
CA HIS A 187 -3.33 -24.38 -1.47
C HIS A 187 -4.73 -24.85 -1.07
#